data_52149131bc5d808c903b4df65070b551
#
_entry.id   52149131bc5d808c903b4df65070b551
#
_cell.length_a   1.000
_cell.length_b   1.000
_cell.length_c   1.000
_cell.angle_alpha   90.00
_cell.angle_beta   90.00
_cell.angle_gamma   90.00
#
_symmetry.space_group_name_H-M   'P 1'
#
loop_
_entity.id
_entity.type
_entity.pdbx_description
1 polymer ?
#
loop_
_entity_poly.entity_id
_entity_poly.type
_entity_poly.pdbx_seq_one_letter_code
_entity_poly.pdbx_strand_id
1 'polypeptide(L)'
;MTACCSELSKGSSGNQPSGIGTMCHEVSHALGLPDEYDTNYTALGMSYWSLMDSGNYCDNGKTPCGLTAYERDLLGWRPLTVLERSTTVRLRPLEAGGVGYKVVNEANPDEYYVLENRQHVGWDNGLVKLGHGMLVVHVDYDETAWKNNMLNTNATHQRMSFIPANNRYVCLLYTSDAADDLIGV
;
A
#
# COMPACT_ATOMS: atom_id res chain seq x y z
N MET A 1 20.36 -8.90 4.43
CA MET A 1 19.29 -9.79 3.96
C MET A 1 19.61 -10.18 2.52
N THR A 2 19.51 -11.45 2.13
CA THR A 2 19.77 -11.87 0.75
C THR A 2 18.43 -12.13 0.11
N ALA A 3 18.01 -11.24 -0.77
CA ALA A 3 16.79 -11.42 -1.56
C ALA A 3 17.05 -12.53 -2.61
N CYS A 4 16.13 -13.47 -2.74
CA CYS A 4 16.19 -14.55 -3.71
C CYS A 4 14.85 -14.60 -4.47
N CYS A 5 14.88 -14.25 -5.76
CA CYS A 5 13.71 -14.29 -6.62
C CYS A 5 13.87 -15.40 -7.65
N SER A 6 12.78 -16.13 -7.93
CA SER A 6 12.76 -17.13 -8.99
C SER A 6 12.72 -16.45 -10.36
N GLU A 7 13.55 -16.90 -11.30
CA GLU A 7 13.51 -16.45 -12.70
C GLU A 7 12.25 -16.96 -13.43
N LEU A 8 11.79 -18.16 -13.04
CA LEU A 8 10.62 -18.81 -13.63
C LEU A 8 9.62 -19.21 -12.55
N SER A 9 8.34 -19.00 -12.85
CA SER A 9 7.22 -19.49 -12.04
C SER A 9 6.47 -20.61 -12.76
N LYS A 10 5.89 -21.56 -12.01
CA LYS A 10 5.02 -22.61 -12.55
C LYS A 10 3.66 -22.02 -12.94
N GLY A 11 3.37 -21.98 -14.24
CA GLY A 11 2.05 -21.65 -14.78
C GLY A 11 1.33 -22.88 -15.30
N SER A 12 0.05 -22.74 -15.64
CA SER A 12 -0.78 -23.80 -16.24
C SER A 12 -0.25 -24.27 -17.61
N SER A 13 0.54 -23.47 -18.29
CA SER A 13 1.15 -23.75 -19.61
C SER A 13 2.65 -24.06 -19.52
N GLY A 14 3.14 -24.46 -18.34
CA GLY A 14 4.57 -24.70 -18.09
C GLY A 14 5.26 -23.53 -17.37
N ASN A 15 6.59 -23.51 -17.39
CA ASN A 15 7.36 -22.46 -16.76
C ASN A 15 7.19 -21.14 -17.53
N GLN A 16 6.85 -20.08 -16.82
CA GLN A 16 6.73 -18.73 -17.36
C GLN A 16 7.75 -17.84 -16.66
N PRO A 17 8.27 -16.77 -17.31
CA PRO A 17 9.07 -15.78 -16.62
C PRO A 17 8.33 -15.23 -15.40
N SER A 18 9.01 -15.18 -14.27
CA SER A 18 8.47 -14.56 -13.05
C SER A 18 8.30 -13.07 -13.29
N GLY A 19 7.26 -12.49 -12.67
CA GLY A 19 7.10 -11.05 -12.63
C GLY A 19 8.19 -10.38 -11.77
N ILE A 20 8.33 -9.08 -11.92
CA ILE A 20 9.34 -8.28 -11.19
C ILE A 20 8.87 -7.90 -9.78
N GLY A 21 7.60 -8.15 -9.42
CA GLY A 21 6.98 -7.64 -8.20
C GLY A 21 7.72 -8.06 -6.94
N THR A 22 8.04 -9.36 -6.79
CA THR A 22 8.82 -9.84 -5.64
C THR A 22 10.20 -9.18 -5.60
N MET A 23 10.88 -9.03 -6.74
CA MET A 23 12.17 -8.36 -6.78
C MET A 23 12.05 -6.89 -6.35
N CYS A 24 11.01 -6.18 -6.80
CA CYS A 24 10.75 -4.80 -6.39
C CYS A 24 10.51 -4.70 -4.87
N HIS A 25 9.72 -5.61 -4.31
CA HIS A 25 9.45 -5.72 -2.88
C HIS A 25 10.77 -5.90 -2.09
N GLU A 26 11.57 -6.90 -2.45
CA GLU A 26 12.83 -7.19 -1.75
C GLU A 26 13.87 -6.06 -1.88
N VAL A 27 13.95 -5.41 -3.04
CA VAL A 27 14.81 -4.23 -3.22
C VAL A 27 14.33 -3.08 -2.35
N SER A 28 13.02 -2.93 -2.15
CA SER A 28 12.46 -1.89 -1.29
C SER A 28 12.82 -2.11 0.18
N HIS A 29 12.94 -3.37 0.64
CA HIS A 29 13.53 -3.66 1.95
C HIS A 29 14.99 -3.20 2.06
N ALA A 30 15.79 -3.37 1.01
CA ALA A 30 17.18 -2.89 0.99
C ALA A 30 17.26 -1.35 1.03
N LEU A 31 16.19 -0.65 0.61
CA LEU A 31 16.04 0.80 0.72
C LEU A 31 15.53 1.26 2.08
N GLY A 32 15.04 0.35 2.93
CA GLY A 32 14.61 0.63 4.30
C GLY A 32 13.10 0.55 4.54
N LEU A 33 12.30 0.09 3.58
CA LEU A 33 10.86 -0.12 3.80
C LEU A 33 10.61 -1.42 4.57
N PRO A 34 9.74 -1.42 5.59
CA PRO A 34 9.28 -2.63 6.28
C PRO A 34 8.18 -3.33 5.48
N ASP A 35 7.83 -4.56 5.89
CA ASP A 35 6.61 -5.21 5.45
C ASP A 35 5.38 -4.50 6.03
N GLU A 36 4.37 -4.29 5.19
CA GLU A 36 3.11 -3.67 5.56
C GLU A 36 1.97 -4.69 5.70
N TYR A 37 2.26 -5.98 5.47
CA TYR A 37 1.35 -7.07 5.79
C TYR A 37 1.54 -7.54 7.25
N ASP A 38 0.56 -8.29 7.76
CA ASP A 38 0.71 -8.98 9.05
C ASP A 38 1.55 -10.25 8.88
N THR A 39 2.75 -10.26 9.44
CA THR A 39 3.64 -11.41 9.39
C THR A 39 3.09 -12.66 10.13
N ASN A 40 2.05 -12.49 10.95
CA ASN A 40 1.30 -13.60 11.57
C ASN A 40 0.09 -14.06 10.72
N TYR A 41 -0.24 -13.35 9.63
CA TYR A 41 -1.39 -13.63 8.76
C TYR A 41 -2.75 -13.62 9.48
N THR A 42 -2.91 -12.77 10.48
CA THR A 42 -4.14 -12.61 11.27
C THR A 42 -4.89 -11.32 10.97
N ALA A 43 -4.22 -10.37 10.30
CA ALA A 43 -4.74 -9.06 9.92
C ALA A 43 -4.58 -8.81 8.41
N LEU A 44 -5.32 -7.82 7.91
CA LEU A 44 -5.33 -7.52 6.48
C LEU A 44 -4.12 -6.70 6.02
N GLY A 45 -3.56 -5.84 6.88
CA GLY A 45 -2.48 -4.92 6.50
C GLY A 45 -2.92 -3.92 5.43
N MET A 46 -2.03 -3.65 4.50
CA MET A 46 -2.27 -2.79 3.33
C MET A 46 -2.77 -3.58 2.11
N SER A 47 -2.74 -4.93 2.16
CA SER A 47 -3.20 -5.79 1.07
C SER A 47 -2.57 -5.41 -0.27
N TYR A 48 -3.33 -5.43 -1.34
CA TYR A 48 -2.85 -5.12 -2.69
C TYR A 48 -2.55 -3.63 -2.95
N TRP A 49 -2.83 -2.74 -1.98
CA TRP A 49 -2.58 -1.30 -2.13
C TRP A 49 -1.14 -0.89 -1.92
N SER A 50 -0.30 -1.75 -1.35
CA SER A 50 1.11 -1.51 -1.11
C SER A 50 2.01 -2.55 -1.78
N LEU A 51 3.13 -2.07 -2.34
CA LEU A 51 4.20 -2.93 -2.83
C LEU A 51 4.83 -3.75 -1.70
N MET A 52 4.85 -3.20 -0.48
CA MET A 52 5.38 -3.86 0.73
C MET A 52 4.38 -4.81 1.40
N ASP A 53 3.28 -5.10 0.70
CA ASP A 53 2.29 -6.12 1.02
C ASP A 53 1.95 -6.88 -0.28
N SER A 54 0.73 -7.32 -0.46
CA SER A 54 0.30 -8.15 -1.60
C SER A 54 0.29 -7.43 -2.96
N GLY A 55 0.50 -6.11 -2.98
CA GLY A 55 0.62 -5.31 -4.20
C GLY A 55 1.76 -5.73 -5.13
N ASN A 56 2.78 -6.41 -4.58
CA ASN A 56 3.85 -7.02 -5.36
C ASN A 56 3.35 -8.15 -6.29
N TYR A 57 2.20 -8.77 -5.98
CA TYR A 57 1.60 -9.85 -6.77
C TYR A 57 0.57 -9.38 -7.80
N CYS A 58 0.32 -8.07 -7.90
CA CYS A 58 -0.58 -7.53 -8.93
C CYS A 58 -0.17 -8.01 -10.32
N ASP A 59 -1.17 -8.39 -11.14
CA ASP A 59 -0.96 -8.99 -12.46
C ASP A 59 0.04 -10.17 -12.44
N ASN A 60 -0.05 -11.03 -11.44
CA ASN A 60 0.89 -12.13 -11.19
C ASN A 60 2.36 -11.65 -11.07
N GLY A 61 2.56 -10.49 -10.46
CA GLY A 61 3.85 -9.86 -10.25
C GLY A 61 4.44 -9.19 -11.49
N LYS A 62 3.76 -9.19 -12.63
CA LYS A 62 4.25 -8.55 -13.87
C LYS A 62 4.11 -7.04 -13.83
N THR A 63 3.01 -6.57 -13.24
CA THR A 63 2.72 -5.16 -13.05
C THR A 63 2.40 -4.93 -11.57
N PRO A 64 3.41 -4.99 -10.67
CA PRO A 64 3.19 -4.69 -9.26
C PRO A 64 2.67 -3.27 -9.12
N CYS A 65 1.92 -2.98 -8.04
CA CYS A 65 1.47 -1.62 -7.79
C CYS A 65 2.65 -0.67 -7.55
N GLY A 66 2.45 0.61 -7.81
CA GLY A 66 3.42 1.65 -7.47
C GLY A 66 3.52 1.84 -5.96
N LEU A 67 4.66 2.38 -5.50
CA LEU A 67 4.85 2.77 -4.10
C LEU A 67 3.77 3.77 -3.68
N THR A 68 3.21 3.58 -2.49
CA THR A 68 2.29 4.51 -1.85
C THR A 68 2.94 5.87 -1.58
N ALA A 69 2.13 6.89 -1.33
CA ALA A 69 2.67 8.19 -0.93
C ALA A 69 3.44 8.12 0.39
N TYR A 70 3.01 7.26 1.30
CA TYR A 70 3.72 6.99 2.55
C TYR A 70 5.11 6.40 2.31
N GLU A 71 5.22 5.33 1.51
CA GLU A 71 6.48 4.68 1.18
C GLU A 71 7.46 5.65 0.50
N ARG A 72 6.95 6.52 -0.40
CA ARG A 72 7.77 7.56 -1.06
C ARG A 72 8.26 8.63 -0.09
N ASP A 73 7.46 9.00 0.91
CA ASP A 73 7.85 9.92 1.98
C ASP A 73 8.93 9.30 2.86
N LEU A 74 8.75 8.06 3.30
CA LEU A 74 9.70 7.32 4.13
C LEU A 74 11.07 7.17 3.43
N LEU A 75 11.08 6.95 2.12
CA LEU A 75 12.30 6.90 1.30
C LEU A 75 12.93 8.29 1.04
N GLY A 76 12.26 9.36 1.45
CA GLY A 76 12.69 10.72 1.14
C GLY A 76 12.58 11.11 -0.33
N TRP A 77 11.85 10.32 -1.14
CA TRP A 77 11.72 10.60 -2.57
C TRP A 77 10.68 11.66 -2.88
N ARG A 78 9.58 11.65 -2.12
CA ARG A 78 8.51 12.63 -2.28
C ARG A 78 7.80 12.86 -0.94
N PRO A 79 8.09 13.99 -0.26
CA PRO A 79 7.50 14.27 1.03
C PRO A 79 5.98 14.46 0.95
N LEU A 80 5.28 14.03 2.00
CA LEU A 80 3.86 14.29 2.19
C LEU A 80 3.61 15.78 2.46
N THR A 81 2.52 16.29 1.93
CA THR A 81 2.06 17.66 2.23
C THR A 81 1.15 17.63 3.45
N VAL A 82 1.55 18.28 4.54
CA VAL A 82 0.74 18.34 5.76
C VAL A 82 -0.43 19.31 5.57
N LEU A 83 -1.63 18.86 5.93
CA LEU A 83 -2.85 19.69 5.96
C LEU A 83 -3.08 20.17 7.40
N GLU A 84 -2.69 21.41 7.67
CA GLU A 84 -2.76 22.02 9.02
C GLU A 84 -4.16 22.55 9.38
N ARG A 85 -5.04 22.66 8.40
CA ARG A 85 -6.39 23.21 8.58
C ARG A 85 -7.36 22.67 7.54
N SER A 86 -8.66 22.81 7.82
CA SER A 86 -9.70 22.48 6.84
C SER A 86 -9.45 23.23 5.54
N THR A 87 -9.34 22.49 4.46
CA THR A 87 -9.04 23.02 3.13
C THR A 87 -9.57 22.08 2.05
N THR A 88 -9.66 22.57 0.83
CA THR A 88 -9.98 21.76 -0.34
C THR A 88 -8.72 21.58 -1.17
N VAL A 89 -8.36 20.32 -1.45
CA VAL A 89 -7.22 19.99 -2.28
C VAL A 89 -7.65 19.14 -3.48
N ARG A 90 -6.91 19.26 -4.57
CA ARG A 90 -7.10 18.40 -5.74
C ARG A 90 -6.09 17.25 -5.67
N LEU A 91 -6.58 16.04 -5.42
CA LEU A 91 -5.77 14.83 -5.44
C LEU A 91 -5.54 14.39 -6.89
N ARG A 92 -4.34 14.62 -7.41
CA ARG A 92 -3.91 14.07 -8.70
C ARG A 92 -3.47 12.61 -8.52
N PRO A 93 -3.65 11.75 -9.55
CA PRO A 93 -3.15 10.37 -9.48
C PRO A 93 -1.67 10.31 -9.10
N LEU A 94 -1.32 9.46 -8.14
CA LEU A 94 0.03 9.36 -7.60
C LEU A 94 1.04 9.02 -8.71
N GLU A 95 0.72 8.05 -9.57
CA GLU A 95 1.54 7.63 -10.71
C GLU A 95 1.59 8.67 -11.86
N ALA A 96 0.68 9.63 -11.88
CA ALA A 96 0.73 10.77 -12.81
C ALA A 96 1.37 12.02 -12.20
N GLY A 97 2.24 11.85 -11.21
CA GLY A 97 2.96 12.92 -10.55
C GLY A 97 2.16 13.61 -9.44
N GLY A 98 1.11 12.96 -8.91
CA GLY A 98 0.39 13.41 -7.73
C GLY A 98 1.26 13.36 -6.46
N VAL A 99 0.79 14.01 -5.40
CA VAL A 99 1.40 14.00 -4.06
C VAL A 99 0.40 13.41 -3.07
N GLY A 100 0.93 12.84 -1.98
CA GLY A 100 0.13 12.46 -0.82
C GLY A 100 -0.03 13.62 0.14
N TYR A 101 -1.12 13.61 0.89
CA TYR A 101 -1.37 14.57 1.96
C TYR A 101 -1.41 13.85 3.30
N LYS A 102 -0.92 14.53 4.34
CA LYS A 102 -0.89 14.04 5.72
C LYS A 102 -1.83 14.88 6.58
N VAL A 103 -2.70 14.20 7.33
CA VAL A 103 -3.54 14.80 8.38
C VAL A 103 -3.10 14.22 9.71
N VAL A 104 -2.52 15.05 10.55
CA VAL A 104 -1.91 14.63 11.82
C VAL A 104 -2.96 14.66 12.93
N ASN A 105 -2.92 13.68 13.85
CA ASN A 105 -3.62 13.75 15.10
C ASN A 105 -2.86 14.71 16.04
N GLU A 106 -3.45 15.87 16.37
CA GLU A 106 -2.79 16.90 17.20
C GLU A 106 -2.44 16.38 18.61
N ALA A 107 -3.22 15.42 19.12
CA ALA A 107 -2.98 14.83 20.44
C ALA A 107 -1.85 13.77 20.43
N ASN A 108 -1.57 13.18 19.27
CA ASN A 108 -0.53 12.18 19.07
C ASN A 108 0.06 12.34 17.66
N PRO A 109 1.13 13.11 17.48
CA PRO A 109 1.71 13.37 16.14
C PRO A 109 2.23 12.14 15.40
N ASP A 110 2.48 11.04 16.10
CA ASP A 110 2.88 9.77 15.51
C ASP A 110 1.69 9.01 14.89
N GLU A 111 0.45 9.45 15.21
CA GLU A 111 -0.76 8.93 14.59
C GLU A 111 -1.32 9.92 13.56
N TYR A 112 -1.55 9.44 12.33
CA TYR A 112 -2.00 10.30 11.25
C TYR A 112 -2.65 9.52 10.12
N TYR A 113 -3.34 10.25 9.26
CA TYR A 113 -3.87 9.72 8.00
C TYR A 113 -3.06 10.22 6.82
N VAL A 114 -2.85 9.34 5.85
CA VAL A 114 -2.30 9.68 4.53
C VAL A 114 -3.41 9.56 3.49
N LEU A 115 -3.55 10.59 2.66
CA LEU A 115 -4.53 10.68 1.59
C LEU A 115 -3.79 10.66 0.26
N GLU A 116 -4.13 9.74 -0.62
CA GLU A 116 -3.55 9.63 -1.96
C GLU A 116 -4.61 9.25 -2.99
N ASN A 117 -4.35 9.48 -4.27
CA ASN A 117 -5.24 9.07 -5.35
C ASN A 117 -4.57 7.97 -6.17
N ARG A 118 -5.19 6.79 -6.17
CA ARG A 118 -4.80 5.63 -6.96
C ARG A 118 -5.69 5.54 -8.19
N GLN A 119 -5.08 5.53 -9.37
CA GLN A 119 -5.77 5.39 -10.64
C GLN A 119 -5.04 4.36 -11.49
N HIS A 120 -5.74 3.68 -12.40
CA HIS A 120 -5.13 2.67 -13.27
C HIS A 120 -4.22 3.31 -14.34
N VAL A 121 -3.15 3.95 -13.88
CA VAL A 121 -2.11 4.57 -14.71
C VAL A 121 -0.73 4.17 -14.19
N GLY A 122 0.27 4.12 -15.06
CA GLY A 122 1.61 3.71 -14.66
C GLY A 122 1.63 2.30 -14.07
N TRP A 123 2.34 2.12 -12.97
CA TRP A 123 2.40 0.85 -12.25
C TRP A 123 1.07 0.46 -11.61
N ASP A 124 0.22 1.42 -11.26
CA ASP A 124 -1.11 1.16 -10.70
C ASP A 124 -2.09 0.54 -11.71
N ASN A 125 -1.70 0.34 -12.98
CA ASN A 125 -2.44 -0.54 -13.89
C ASN A 125 -2.56 -1.98 -13.35
N GLY A 126 -1.66 -2.42 -12.48
CA GLY A 126 -1.77 -3.70 -11.80
C GLY A 126 -2.97 -3.80 -10.85
N LEU A 127 -3.50 -2.67 -10.40
CA LEU A 127 -4.65 -2.58 -9.50
C LEU A 127 -6.02 -2.70 -10.19
N VAL A 128 -6.07 -2.93 -11.50
CA VAL A 128 -7.30 -2.90 -12.31
C VAL A 128 -8.48 -3.73 -11.75
N LYS A 129 -8.20 -4.73 -10.92
CA LYS A 129 -9.22 -5.57 -10.28
C LYS A 129 -9.68 -5.07 -8.90
N LEU A 130 -9.08 -4.00 -8.39
CA LEU A 130 -9.31 -3.52 -7.03
C LEU A 130 -10.08 -2.20 -6.97
N GLY A 131 -10.36 -1.59 -8.11
CA GLY A 131 -10.93 -0.25 -8.15
C GLY A 131 -9.86 0.85 -8.17
N HIS A 132 -10.31 2.09 -8.03
CA HIS A 132 -9.46 3.28 -8.13
C HIS A 132 -10.11 4.44 -7.38
N GLY A 133 -9.34 5.47 -7.05
CA GLY A 133 -9.82 6.69 -6.40
C GLY A 133 -8.96 7.11 -5.22
N MET A 134 -9.59 7.78 -4.26
CA MET A 134 -8.92 8.20 -3.04
C MET A 134 -8.69 7.00 -2.12
N LEU A 135 -7.43 6.77 -1.78
CA LEU A 135 -7.03 5.85 -0.72
C LEU A 135 -6.74 6.66 0.54
N VAL A 136 -7.28 6.21 1.66
CA VAL A 136 -7.00 6.74 3.00
C VAL A 136 -6.24 5.68 3.77
N VAL A 137 -5.04 5.99 4.22
CA VAL A 137 -4.21 5.11 5.03
C VAL A 137 -4.12 5.67 6.44
N HIS A 138 -4.38 4.85 7.44
CA HIS A 138 -4.12 5.15 8.84
C HIS A 138 -2.71 4.67 9.20
N VAL A 139 -1.95 5.51 9.85
CA VAL A 139 -0.61 5.21 10.37
C VAL A 139 -0.56 5.57 11.83
N ASP A 140 -0.17 4.63 12.69
CA ASP A 140 0.18 4.80 14.09
C ASP A 140 1.65 4.38 14.24
N TYR A 141 2.54 5.34 13.99
CA TYR A 141 3.97 5.09 13.90
C TYR A 141 4.57 4.70 15.25
N ASP A 142 5.33 3.63 15.25
CA ASP A 142 6.15 3.19 16.39
C ASP A 142 7.52 2.74 15.87
N GLU A 143 8.55 3.46 16.24
CA GLU A 143 9.91 3.22 15.75
C GLU A 143 10.37 1.77 15.97
N THR A 144 9.99 1.17 17.09
CA THR A 144 10.35 -0.21 17.43
C THR A 144 9.64 -1.20 16.51
N ALA A 145 8.35 -1.00 16.23
CA ALA A 145 7.58 -1.84 15.32
C ALA A 145 8.15 -1.75 13.90
N TRP A 146 8.49 -0.54 13.43
CA TRP A 146 9.09 -0.33 12.11
C TRP A 146 10.45 -0.99 11.98
N LYS A 147 11.36 -0.78 12.95
CA LYS A 147 12.70 -1.39 12.95
C LYS A 147 12.69 -2.91 13.03
N ASN A 148 11.69 -3.48 13.68
CA ASN A 148 11.57 -4.93 13.86
C ASN A 148 10.63 -5.61 12.85
N ASN A 149 10.14 -4.86 11.86
CA ASN A 149 9.21 -5.38 10.84
C ASN A 149 7.92 -5.98 11.44
N MET A 150 7.31 -5.28 12.40
CA MET A 150 6.19 -5.75 13.21
C MET A 150 4.99 -4.79 13.17
N LEU A 151 4.77 -4.08 12.05
CA LEU A 151 3.76 -3.03 11.95
C LEU A 151 2.35 -3.53 12.22
N ASN A 152 2.00 -4.68 11.69
CA ASN A 152 0.64 -5.21 11.68
C ASN A 152 0.50 -6.57 12.37
N THR A 153 1.48 -6.98 13.18
CA THR A 153 1.49 -8.28 13.89
C THR A 153 0.42 -8.41 14.98
N ASN A 154 -0.25 -7.30 15.34
CA ASN A 154 -1.39 -7.28 16.23
C ASN A 154 -2.67 -6.99 15.45
N ALA A 155 -3.47 -8.02 15.16
CA ALA A 155 -4.71 -7.90 14.39
C ALA A 155 -5.75 -6.94 15.00
N THR A 156 -5.74 -6.73 16.31
CA THR A 156 -6.64 -5.81 16.99
C THR A 156 -6.13 -4.37 17.04
N HIS A 157 -4.87 -4.15 16.64
CA HIS A 157 -4.23 -2.85 16.58
C HIS A 157 -3.21 -2.82 15.44
N GLN A 158 -3.71 -2.74 14.21
CA GLN A 158 -2.87 -2.57 13.03
C GLN A 158 -2.32 -1.16 13.00
N ARG A 159 -0.99 -1.02 12.94
CA ARG A 159 -0.31 0.28 12.94
C ARG A 159 -0.29 0.94 11.57
N MET A 160 -0.53 0.17 10.53
CA MET A 160 -0.68 0.69 9.17
C MET A 160 -1.74 -0.10 8.43
N SER A 161 -2.81 0.56 8.01
CA SER A 161 -3.90 -0.06 7.27
C SER A 161 -4.66 0.97 6.43
N PHE A 162 -5.29 0.53 5.36
CA PHE A 162 -6.22 1.39 4.63
C PHE A 162 -7.60 1.44 5.34
N ILE A 163 -8.30 2.55 5.17
CA ILE A 163 -9.64 2.77 5.73
C ILE A 163 -10.69 2.52 4.64
N PRO A 164 -11.49 1.44 4.74
CA PRO A 164 -12.55 1.19 3.79
C PRO A 164 -13.70 2.19 3.94
N ALA A 165 -14.19 2.72 2.82
CA ALA A 165 -15.23 3.76 2.81
C ALA A 165 -16.55 3.30 3.45
N ASN A 166 -16.87 2.00 3.37
CA ASN A 166 -18.06 1.40 4.00
C ASN A 166 -17.81 0.91 5.43
N ASN A 167 -16.65 1.20 6.00
CA ASN A 167 -16.21 0.79 7.33
C ASN A 167 -16.24 -0.75 7.55
N ARG A 168 -16.10 -1.52 6.49
CA ARG A 168 -16.06 -2.99 6.52
C ARG A 168 -14.75 -3.46 5.90
N TYR A 169 -13.93 -4.12 6.70
CA TYR A 169 -12.78 -4.88 6.19
C TYR A 169 -13.30 -6.18 5.54
N VAL A 170 -13.65 -6.09 4.27
CA VAL A 170 -13.98 -7.28 3.48
C VAL A 170 -12.66 -7.82 2.94
N CYS A 171 -12.43 -9.10 3.13
CA CYS A 171 -11.33 -9.79 2.46
C CYS A 171 -11.57 -9.68 0.95
N LEU A 172 -10.83 -8.80 0.27
CA LEU A 172 -11.00 -8.46 -1.15
C LEU A 172 -10.65 -9.61 -2.12
N LEU A 173 -10.48 -10.83 -1.60
CA LEU A 173 -10.08 -11.98 -2.40
C LEU A 173 -11.15 -12.43 -3.39
N TYR A 174 -12.40 -11.93 -3.34
CA TYR A 174 -13.48 -12.53 -4.15
C TYR A 174 -14.66 -11.64 -4.59
N THR A 175 -14.60 -10.30 -4.58
CA THR A 175 -15.73 -9.55 -5.13
C THR A 175 -15.30 -8.47 -6.12
N SER A 176 -15.74 -8.61 -7.37
CA SER A 176 -15.59 -7.63 -8.44
C SER A 176 -16.37 -6.31 -8.21
N ASP A 177 -17.19 -6.25 -7.16
CA ASP A 177 -18.08 -5.11 -6.87
C ASP A 177 -17.66 -4.26 -5.65
N ALA A 178 -16.63 -4.69 -4.90
CA ALA A 178 -16.20 -3.94 -3.70
C ALA A 178 -15.49 -2.62 -4.01
N ALA A 179 -15.11 -2.41 -5.26
CA ALA A 179 -14.39 -1.21 -5.67
C ALA A 179 -15.29 0.03 -5.78
N ASP A 180 -16.55 -0.14 -6.14
CA ASP A 180 -17.52 0.96 -6.22
C ASP A 180 -17.98 1.44 -4.84
N ASP A 181 -17.92 0.55 -3.82
CA ASP A 181 -18.29 0.87 -2.44
C ASP A 181 -17.18 1.58 -1.65
N LEU A 182 -15.94 1.54 -2.12
CA LEU A 182 -14.80 2.20 -1.46
C LEU A 182 -14.70 3.70 -1.76
N ILE A 183 -15.48 4.21 -2.72
CA ILE A 183 -15.44 5.60 -3.18
C ILE A 183 -16.87 6.17 -3.18
N GLY A 184 -17.57 6.00 -2.08
CA GLY A 184 -18.77 6.77 -1.81
C GLY A 184 -18.38 8.24 -1.61
N VAL A 185 -18.80 9.10 -2.53
CA VAL A 185 -18.73 10.56 -2.48
C VAL A 185 -19.50 11.09 -1.30
#